data_dcdfe0f6acb594fe089aab5838719e74
#
_entry.id   dcdfe0f6acb594fe089aab5838719e74
#
_cell.length_a   1.000
_cell.length_b   1.000
_cell.length_c   1.000
_cell.angle_alpha   90.00
_cell.angle_beta   90.00
_cell.angle_gamma   90.00
#
_symmetry.space_group_name_H-M   'P 1'
#
loop_
_entity.id
_entity.type
_entity.pdbx_description
1 polymer ?
#
loop_
_entity_poly.entity_id
_entity_poly.type
_entity_poly.pdbx_seq_one_letter_code
_entity_poly.pdbx_strand_id
1 'polypeptide(L)'
;MMSIAAFLEGMHAQAFPSFGSERTGAPVVSYCRIDDKEIRMREPILDPDAVIIQDPTLFHSVDVFQGLHQDGFVLINSARPFEELGISEFLETLPESHVCAVGATELAIQHVGRPVPNAALLGGFAAVTGQLKFESVDAAIRKKFAGKIGEGNAAAALAAFEAAKAA
;
A
#
# COMPACT_ATOMS: atom_id res chain seq x y z
N MET A 1 -2.08 2.97 -9.55
CA MET A 1 -2.70 1.64 -9.73
C MET A 1 -3.95 1.52 -8.86
N MET A 2 -3.90 1.83 -7.58
CA MET A 2 -5.07 1.80 -6.67
C MET A 2 -6.28 2.56 -7.26
N SER A 3 -6.10 3.80 -7.71
CA SER A 3 -7.17 4.58 -8.35
C SER A 3 -7.74 3.95 -9.64
N ILE A 4 -6.91 3.22 -10.39
CA ILE A 4 -7.37 2.48 -11.57
C ILE A 4 -8.22 1.28 -11.14
N ALA A 5 -7.80 0.55 -10.11
CA ALA A 5 -8.55 -0.58 -9.57
C ALA A 5 -9.93 -0.13 -9.03
N ALA A 6 -9.97 0.94 -8.26
CA ALA A 6 -11.21 1.54 -7.77
C ALA A 6 -12.15 1.97 -8.92
N PHE A 7 -11.60 2.59 -9.95
CA PHE A 7 -12.38 2.98 -11.14
C PHE A 7 -12.97 1.75 -11.88
N LEU A 8 -12.24 0.64 -11.94
CA LEU A 8 -12.74 -0.60 -12.55
C LEU A 8 -13.92 -1.21 -11.77
N GLU A 9 -14.04 -0.87 -10.49
CA GLU A 9 -15.17 -1.26 -9.63
C GLU A 9 -16.33 -0.24 -9.64
N GLY A 10 -16.22 0.80 -10.48
CA GLY A 10 -17.25 1.83 -10.59
C GLY A 10 -17.18 2.90 -9.51
N MET A 11 -16.11 2.92 -8.70
CA MET A 11 -15.88 3.94 -7.69
C MET A 11 -15.17 5.17 -8.26
N HIS A 12 -15.34 6.30 -7.60
CA HIS A 12 -14.53 7.49 -7.83
C HIS A 12 -13.21 7.37 -7.09
N ALA A 13 -12.12 7.76 -7.74
CA ALA A 13 -10.80 7.73 -7.11
C ALA A 13 -9.94 8.91 -7.54
N GLN A 14 -9.17 9.44 -6.60
CA GLN A 14 -8.20 10.48 -6.83
C GLN A 14 -6.87 10.08 -6.19
N ALA A 15 -5.79 10.08 -6.96
CA ALA A 15 -4.45 9.79 -6.47
C ALA A 15 -3.46 10.85 -6.94
N PHE A 16 -2.66 11.34 -6.01
CA PHE A 16 -1.63 12.34 -6.28
C PHE A 16 -0.46 12.20 -5.31
N PRO A 17 0.78 12.45 -5.77
CA PRO A 17 1.94 12.54 -4.91
C PRO A 17 2.00 13.91 -4.23
N SER A 18 2.56 13.96 -3.02
CA SER A 18 2.99 15.18 -2.38
C SER A 18 4.49 15.35 -2.65
N PHE A 19 4.82 16.34 -3.43
CA PHE A 19 6.20 16.73 -3.62
C PHE A 19 6.55 17.76 -2.55
N GLY A 20 7.34 17.37 -1.55
CA GLY A 20 8.02 18.32 -0.67
C GLY A 20 9.11 19.09 -1.43
N SER A 21 9.87 19.92 -0.71
CA SER A 21 11.08 20.55 -1.29
C SER A 21 11.96 19.49 -1.91
N GLU A 22 12.29 19.64 -3.20
CA GLU A 22 13.13 18.69 -3.94
C GLU A 22 14.49 18.52 -3.26
N ARG A 23 14.60 17.46 -2.44
CA ARG A 23 15.86 17.00 -1.87
C ARG A 23 16.00 15.53 -2.18
N THR A 24 17.11 15.16 -2.77
CA THR A 24 17.46 13.76 -3.00
C THR A 24 17.42 13.02 -1.66
N GLY A 25 16.64 11.93 -1.57
CA GLY A 25 16.50 11.13 -0.36
C GLY A 25 15.46 11.64 0.65
N ALA A 26 14.65 12.66 0.32
CA ALA A 26 13.52 13.05 1.17
C ALA A 26 12.39 12.03 1.08
N PRO A 27 11.67 11.78 2.19
CA PRO A 27 10.46 10.94 2.18
C PRO A 27 9.43 11.47 1.19
N VAL A 28 8.82 10.58 0.41
CA VAL A 28 7.75 10.91 -0.53
C VAL A 28 6.45 10.32 -0.03
N VAL A 29 5.40 11.14 0.03
CA VAL A 29 4.05 10.71 0.38
C VAL A 29 3.18 10.76 -0.87
N SER A 30 2.35 9.73 -1.04
CA SER A 30 1.31 9.71 -2.07
C SER A 30 -0.05 9.46 -1.42
N TYR A 31 -1.03 10.21 -1.85
CA TYR A 31 -2.39 10.11 -1.34
C TYR A 31 -3.30 9.43 -2.37
N CYS A 32 -4.25 8.65 -1.87
CA CYS A 32 -5.33 8.09 -2.69
C CYS A 32 -6.64 8.17 -1.91
N ARG A 33 -7.63 8.81 -2.51
CA ARG A 33 -9.03 8.80 -2.03
C ARG A 33 -9.85 7.90 -2.93
N ILE A 34 -10.71 7.11 -2.31
CA ILE A 34 -11.68 6.24 -2.99
C ILE A 34 -13.05 6.50 -2.35
N ASP A 35 -14.07 6.75 -3.16
CA ASP A 35 -15.42 7.06 -2.68
C ASP A 35 -16.46 6.54 -3.69
N ASP A 36 -17.70 6.33 -3.24
CA ASP A 36 -18.86 6.06 -4.10
C ASP A 36 -19.37 7.33 -4.81
N LYS A 37 -18.92 8.51 -4.38
CA LYS A 37 -19.30 9.84 -4.88
C LYS A 37 -18.12 10.58 -5.51
N GLU A 38 -18.46 11.60 -6.32
CA GLU A 38 -17.46 12.45 -6.95
C GLU A 38 -16.56 13.15 -5.92
N ILE A 39 -15.24 12.94 -6.04
CA ILE A 39 -14.24 13.52 -5.17
C ILE A 39 -13.84 14.90 -5.71
N ARG A 40 -14.15 15.96 -4.96
CA ARG A 40 -13.85 17.35 -5.34
C ARG A 40 -12.66 17.94 -4.59
N MET A 41 -12.31 17.37 -3.44
CA MET A 41 -11.17 17.82 -2.64
C MET A 41 -9.83 17.38 -3.27
N ARG A 42 -8.85 18.28 -3.26
CA ARG A 42 -7.48 18.02 -3.77
C ARG A 42 -6.41 18.30 -2.73
N GLU A 43 -6.81 18.33 -1.48
CA GLU A 43 -5.91 18.58 -0.36
C GLU A 43 -5.22 17.29 0.11
N PRO A 44 -4.06 17.39 0.77
CA PRO A 44 -3.45 16.26 1.45
C PRO A 44 -4.44 15.57 2.38
N ILE A 45 -4.27 14.26 2.58
CA ILE A 45 -5.08 13.49 3.53
C ILE A 45 -4.39 13.61 4.89
N LEU A 46 -5.06 14.24 5.85
CA LEU A 46 -4.54 14.42 7.20
C LEU A 46 -5.00 13.31 8.14
N ASP A 47 -6.18 12.74 7.88
CA ASP A 47 -6.80 11.66 8.65
C ASP A 47 -7.01 10.46 7.73
N PRO A 48 -5.98 9.61 7.50
CA PRO A 48 -6.08 8.47 6.63
C PRO A 48 -6.80 7.29 7.31
N ASP A 49 -7.58 6.54 6.53
CA ASP A 49 -8.15 5.25 6.94
C ASP A 49 -7.15 4.10 6.81
N ALA A 50 -6.11 4.29 5.98
CA ALA A 50 -5.07 3.28 5.77
C ALA A 50 -3.72 3.92 5.44
N VAL A 51 -2.65 3.32 5.95
CA VAL A 51 -1.26 3.72 5.68
C VAL A 51 -0.49 2.53 5.10
N ILE A 52 0.21 2.77 3.98
CA ILE A 52 1.09 1.78 3.34
C ILE A 52 2.53 2.28 3.45
N ILE A 53 3.35 1.57 4.21
CA ILE A 53 4.75 1.89 4.45
C ILE A 53 5.62 1.06 3.50
N GLN A 54 6.18 1.72 2.49
CA GLN A 54 7.06 1.05 1.51
C GLN A 54 8.49 0.89 2.01
N ASP A 55 8.95 1.79 2.88
CA ASP A 55 10.29 1.79 3.46
C ASP A 55 10.20 1.88 4.99
N PRO A 56 10.40 0.77 5.71
CA PRO A 56 10.33 0.75 7.17
C PRO A 56 11.44 1.56 7.86
N THR A 57 12.50 1.97 7.16
CA THR A 57 13.52 2.86 7.75
C THR A 57 12.97 4.23 8.11
N LEU A 58 11.81 4.61 7.54
CA LEU A 58 11.12 5.86 7.84
C LEU A 58 10.62 5.97 9.28
N PHE A 59 10.40 4.84 9.98
CA PHE A 59 9.96 4.83 11.38
C PHE A 59 10.87 5.61 12.32
N HIS A 60 12.16 5.75 11.98
CA HIS A 60 13.14 6.47 12.78
C HIS A 60 13.20 7.98 12.51
N SER A 61 12.57 8.46 11.44
CA SER A 61 12.75 9.84 10.97
C SER A 61 11.46 10.61 10.73
N VAL A 62 10.33 9.89 10.58
CA VAL A 62 9.03 10.48 10.26
C VAL A 62 7.96 9.81 11.10
N ASP A 63 7.02 10.59 11.61
CA ASP A 63 5.79 10.04 12.18
C ASP A 63 4.86 9.59 11.03
N VAL A 64 5.03 8.32 10.62
CA VAL A 64 4.33 7.73 9.48
C VAL A 64 2.86 7.40 9.80
N PHE A 65 2.48 7.41 11.07
CA PHE A 65 1.12 7.08 11.54
C PHE A 65 0.30 8.31 11.90
N GLN A 66 0.86 9.51 11.70
CA GLN A 66 0.18 10.75 12.03
C GLN A 66 -1.21 10.82 11.39
N GLY A 67 -2.22 11.02 12.23
CA GLY A 67 -3.62 11.15 11.82
C GLY A 67 -4.34 9.84 11.50
N LEU A 68 -3.69 8.69 11.56
CA LEU A 68 -4.34 7.41 11.32
C LEU A 68 -5.47 7.16 12.34
N HIS A 69 -6.64 6.76 11.86
CA HIS A 69 -7.77 6.42 12.70
C HIS A 69 -7.49 5.23 13.61
N GLN A 70 -8.16 5.14 14.77
CA GLN A 70 -7.96 4.06 15.75
C GLN A 70 -8.36 2.67 15.22
N ASP A 71 -9.19 2.62 14.21
CA ASP A 71 -9.59 1.43 13.46
C ASP A 71 -9.04 1.44 12.03
N GLY A 72 -7.97 2.21 11.80
CA GLY A 72 -7.27 2.31 10.52
C GLY A 72 -6.44 1.07 10.21
N PHE A 73 -6.06 0.94 8.95
CA PHE A 73 -5.28 -0.18 8.45
C PHE A 73 -3.81 0.20 8.27
N VAL A 74 -2.91 -0.71 8.61
CA VAL A 74 -1.47 -0.56 8.43
C VAL A 74 -0.91 -1.73 7.63
N LEU A 75 -0.30 -1.42 6.49
CA LEU A 75 0.44 -2.39 5.68
C LEU A 75 1.90 -1.97 5.58
N ILE A 76 2.81 -2.87 5.95
CA ILE A 76 4.24 -2.61 6.01
C ILE A 76 5.00 -3.53 5.06
N ASN A 77 5.89 -2.95 4.26
CA ASN A 77 6.86 -3.71 3.46
C ASN A 77 7.98 -4.23 4.34
N SER A 78 7.80 -5.38 4.95
CA SER A 78 8.81 -6.03 5.79
C SER A 78 8.64 -7.54 5.77
N ALA A 79 9.75 -8.25 5.69
CA ALA A 79 9.82 -9.68 5.98
C ALA A 79 10.23 -9.95 7.46
N ARG A 80 10.51 -8.88 8.23
CA ARG A 80 10.86 -8.95 9.65
C ARG A 80 9.61 -8.80 10.52
N PRO A 81 9.58 -9.42 11.71
CA PRO A 81 8.49 -9.25 12.65
C PRO A 81 8.42 -7.80 13.19
N PHE A 82 7.26 -7.41 13.69
CA PHE A 82 7.00 -6.03 14.15
C PHE A 82 7.88 -5.60 15.31
N GLU A 83 8.29 -6.54 16.18
CA GLU A 83 9.16 -6.29 17.32
C GLU A 83 10.54 -5.77 16.89
N GLU A 84 11.05 -6.24 15.76
CA GLU A 84 12.30 -5.77 15.19
C GLU A 84 12.21 -4.40 14.52
N LEU A 85 10.98 -3.94 14.22
CA LEU A 85 10.74 -2.64 13.60
C LEU A 85 10.59 -1.51 14.62
N GLY A 86 10.44 -1.85 15.93
CA GLY A 86 10.31 -0.87 17.01
C GLY A 86 9.00 -0.09 17.03
N ILE A 87 7.92 -0.68 16.48
CA ILE A 87 6.60 -0.05 16.35
C ILE A 87 5.48 -0.84 17.04
N SER A 88 5.81 -1.90 17.76
CA SER A 88 4.83 -2.80 18.39
C SER A 88 3.87 -2.06 19.31
N GLU A 89 4.36 -1.13 20.13
CA GLU A 89 3.53 -0.34 21.06
C GLU A 89 2.42 0.44 20.33
N PHE A 90 2.73 1.00 19.17
CA PHE A 90 1.73 1.68 18.36
C PHE A 90 0.75 0.67 17.74
N LEU A 91 1.24 -0.42 17.18
CA LEU A 91 0.42 -1.42 16.48
C LEU A 91 -0.56 -2.12 17.43
N GLU A 92 -0.21 -2.28 18.72
CA GLU A 92 -1.10 -2.82 19.76
C GLU A 92 -2.34 -1.93 20.02
N THR A 93 -2.32 -0.69 19.59
CA THR A 93 -3.48 0.22 19.69
C THR A 93 -4.51 0.01 18.59
N LEU A 94 -4.17 -0.76 17.55
CA LEU A 94 -5.02 -1.05 16.40
C LEU A 94 -5.61 -2.48 16.50
N PRO A 95 -6.73 -2.75 15.83
CA PRO A 95 -7.22 -4.12 15.69
C PRO A 95 -6.17 -5.01 15.00
N GLU A 96 -5.91 -6.20 15.56
CA GLU A 96 -4.88 -7.12 15.03
C GLU A 96 -5.09 -7.44 13.55
N SER A 97 -6.34 -7.63 13.12
CA SER A 97 -6.70 -7.89 11.71
C SER A 97 -6.48 -6.71 10.77
N HIS A 98 -6.18 -5.51 11.29
CA HIS A 98 -5.93 -4.32 10.49
C HIS A 98 -4.45 -4.05 10.28
N VAL A 99 -3.58 -4.87 10.83
CA VAL A 99 -2.13 -4.69 10.74
C VAL A 99 -1.51 -5.88 10.01
N CYS A 100 -0.71 -5.60 9.00
CA CYS A 100 -0.05 -6.65 8.22
C CYS A 100 1.34 -6.21 7.76
N ALA A 101 2.30 -7.13 7.81
CA ALA A 101 3.59 -6.99 7.16
C ALA A 101 3.71 -8.01 6.02
N VAL A 102 4.20 -7.55 4.88
CA VAL A 102 4.47 -8.39 3.71
C VAL A 102 5.84 -8.06 3.17
N GLY A 103 6.68 -9.07 2.93
CA GLY A 103 7.97 -8.93 2.26
C GLY A 103 7.80 -8.59 0.77
N ALA A 104 7.22 -7.43 0.49
CA ALA A 104 6.85 -7.04 -0.86
C ALA A 104 8.05 -6.76 -1.76
N THR A 105 9.18 -6.36 -1.18
CA THR A 105 10.44 -6.19 -1.91
C THR A 105 10.98 -7.54 -2.37
N GLU A 106 10.99 -8.55 -1.51
CA GLU A 106 11.42 -9.91 -1.81
C GLU A 106 10.54 -10.53 -2.91
N LEU A 107 9.23 -10.37 -2.79
CA LEU A 107 8.27 -10.82 -3.81
C LEU A 107 8.50 -10.11 -5.15
N ALA A 108 8.77 -8.80 -5.14
CA ALA A 108 9.09 -8.07 -6.36
C ALA A 108 10.41 -8.53 -7.00
N ILE A 109 11.44 -8.80 -6.22
CA ILE A 109 12.71 -9.38 -6.72
C ILE A 109 12.44 -10.75 -7.34
N GLN A 110 11.67 -11.61 -6.67
CA GLN A 110 11.37 -12.96 -7.14
C GLN A 110 10.60 -12.97 -8.46
N HIS A 111 9.58 -12.13 -8.61
CA HIS A 111 8.65 -12.17 -9.75
C HIS A 111 8.98 -11.17 -10.87
N VAL A 112 9.61 -10.06 -10.52
CA VAL A 112 9.92 -8.96 -11.46
C VAL A 112 11.43 -8.81 -11.71
N GLY A 113 12.27 -9.33 -10.81
CA GLY A 113 13.73 -9.18 -10.86
C GLY A 113 14.23 -7.81 -10.39
N ARG A 114 13.40 -7.01 -9.72
CA ARG A 114 13.73 -5.66 -9.23
C ARG A 114 13.06 -5.39 -7.87
N PRO A 115 13.71 -4.60 -6.99
CA PRO A 115 13.15 -4.24 -5.68
C PRO A 115 12.10 -3.12 -5.80
N VAL A 116 10.97 -3.40 -6.44
CA VAL A 116 9.88 -2.44 -6.70
C VAL A 116 8.57 -2.92 -6.03
N PRO A 117 8.41 -2.73 -4.72
CA PRO A 117 7.38 -3.37 -3.91
C PRO A 117 5.94 -2.88 -4.16
N ASN A 118 5.77 -1.79 -4.87
CA ASN A 118 4.50 -1.07 -5.00
C ASN A 118 3.33 -1.90 -5.56
N ALA A 119 3.56 -2.81 -6.49
CA ALA A 119 2.50 -3.69 -7.00
C ALA A 119 2.17 -4.80 -5.99
N ALA A 120 3.18 -5.40 -5.35
CA ALA A 120 3.00 -6.39 -4.30
C ALA A 120 2.23 -5.81 -3.10
N LEU A 121 2.62 -4.61 -2.63
CA LEU A 121 1.90 -3.91 -1.55
C LEU A 121 0.43 -3.63 -1.90
N LEU A 122 0.11 -3.40 -3.16
CA LEU A 122 -1.27 -3.20 -3.56
C LEU A 122 -2.10 -4.50 -3.45
N GLY A 123 -1.50 -5.65 -3.71
CA GLY A 123 -2.09 -6.95 -3.42
C GLY A 123 -2.34 -7.16 -1.93
N GLY A 124 -1.34 -6.89 -1.09
CA GLY A 124 -1.48 -6.92 0.37
C GLY A 124 -2.57 -5.97 0.88
N PHE A 125 -2.63 -4.75 0.35
CA PHE A 125 -3.68 -3.78 0.68
C PHE A 125 -5.08 -4.32 0.39
N ALA A 126 -5.29 -4.91 -0.76
CA ALA A 126 -6.59 -5.49 -1.12
C ALA A 126 -6.99 -6.63 -0.16
N ALA A 127 -6.03 -7.43 0.29
CA ALA A 127 -6.28 -8.51 1.24
C ALA A 127 -6.67 -8.01 2.63
N VAL A 128 -5.93 -7.04 3.16
CA VAL A 128 -6.09 -6.55 4.54
C VAL A 128 -7.33 -5.68 4.69
N THR A 129 -7.58 -4.79 3.73
CA THR A 129 -8.68 -3.82 3.84
C THR A 129 -9.99 -4.31 3.24
N GLY A 130 -9.95 -5.25 2.28
CA GLY A 130 -11.12 -5.62 1.49
C GLY A 130 -11.72 -4.48 0.66
N GLN A 131 -11.07 -3.31 0.62
CA GLN A 131 -11.56 -2.11 -0.06
C GLN A 131 -11.58 -2.26 -1.59
N LEU A 132 -10.70 -3.10 -2.12
CA LEU A 132 -10.60 -3.42 -3.54
C LEU A 132 -10.58 -4.93 -3.73
N LYS A 133 -11.25 -5.42 -4.77
CA LYS A 133 -11.16 -6.82 -5.19
C LYS A 133 -9.79 -7.08 -5.80
N PHE A 134 -9.23 -8.26 -5.54
CA PHE A 134 -7.93 -8.61 -6.13
C PHE A 134 -7.96 -8.60 -7.66
N GLU A 135 -9.05 -9.04 -8.26
CA GLU A 135 -9.22 -9.05 -9.72
C GLU A 135 -9.10 -7.65 -10.33
N SER A 136 -9.59 -6.63 -9.63
CA SER A 136 -9.47 -5.22 -10.06
C SER A 136 -8.05 -4.71 -9.91
N VAL A 137 -7.34 -5.16 -8.89
CA VAL A 137 -5.91 -4.87 -8.67
C VAL A 137 -5.07 -5.51 -9.78
N ASP A 138 -5.27 -6.79 -10.08
CA ASP A 138 -4.58 -7.50 -11.18
C ASP A 138 -4.82 -6.80 -12.52
N ALA A 139 -6.07 -6.46 -12.83
CA ALA A 139 -6.42 -5.75 -14.06
C ALA A 139 -5.75 -4.36 -14.14
N ALA A 140 -5.70 -3.63 -13.04
CA ALA A 140 -5.04 -2.32 -12.97
C ALA A 140 -3.52 -2.42 -13.19
N ILE A 141 -2.88 -3.44 -12.63
CA ILE A 141 -1.46 -3.73 -12.82
C ILE A 141 -1.17 -4.04 -14.29
N ARG A 142 -1.93 -4.95 -14.90
CA ARG A 142 -1.77 -5.31 -16.32
C ARG A 142 -2.06 -4.16 -17.27
N LYS A 143 -2.99 -3.27 -16.91
CA LYS A 143 -3.25 -2.05 -17.66
C LYS A 143 -2.09 -1.05 -17.57
N LYS A 144 -1.40 -1.00 -16.44
CA LYS A 144 -0.26 -0.09 -16.22
C LYS A 144 1.03 -0.60 -16.82
N PHE A 145 1.26 -1.91 -16.77
CA PHE A 145 2.48 -2.56 -17.22
C PHE A 145 2.18 -3.61 -18.28
N ALA A 146 2.79 -3.48 -19.46
CA ALA A 146 2.56 -4.41 -20.54
C ALA A 146 3.48 -5.65 -20.47
N GLY A 147 3.03 -6.76 -21.06
CA GLY A 147 3.82 -7.97 -21.29
C GLY A 147 4.38 -8.57 -20.00
N LYS A 148 5.60 -9.12 -20.07
CA LYS A 148 6.25 -9.82 -18.96
C LYS A 148 6.38 -8.99 -17.67
N ILE A 149 6.52 -7.67 -17.78
CA ILE A 149 6.58 -6.79 -16.62
C ILE A 149 5.23 -6.77 -15.91
N GLY A 150 4.14 -6.69 -16.66
CA GLY A 150 2.78 -6.77 -16.11
C GLY A 150 2.50 -8.11 -15.46
N GLU A 151 2.88 -9.21 -16.11
CA GLU A 151 2.74 -10.57 -15.57
C GLU A 151 3.50 -10.74 -14.25
N GLY A 152 4.77 -10.30 -14.20
CA GLY A 152 5.59 -10.38 -12.99
C GLY A 152 5.04 -9.54 -11.83
N ASN A 153 4.59 -8.31 -12.11
CA ASN A 153 3.98 -7.46 -11.08
C ASN A 153 2.64 -8.03 -10.57
N ALA A 154 1.83 -8.60 -11.46
CA ALA A 154 0.58 -9.27 -11.09
C ALA A 154 0.83 -10.52 -10.23
N ALA A 155 1.85 -11.31 -10.56
CA ALA A 155 2.26 -12.47 -9.75
C ALA A 155 2.78 -12.04 -8.37
N ALA A 156 3.58 -10.97 -8.27
CA ALA A 156 4.03 -10.43 -7.01
C ALA A 156 2.86 -9.91 -6.14
N ALA A 157 1.87 -9.27 -6.77
CA ALA A 157 0.67 -8.80 -6.08
C ALA A 157 -0.20 -9.96 -5.57
N LEU A 158 -0.33 -11.05 -6.35
CA LEU A 158 -1.06 -12.25 -5.91
C LEU A 158 -0.38 -12.91 -4.71
N ALA A 159 0.94 -13.09 -4.79
CA ALA A 159 1.69 -13.68 -3.68
C ALA A 159 1.59 -12.85 -2.39
N ALA A 160 1.61 -11.52 -2.50
CA ALA A 160 1.40 -10.62 -1.35
C ALA A 160 -0.03 -10.67 -0.81
N PHE A 161 -1.03 -10.79 -1.68
CA PHE A 161 -2.43 -10.94 -1.30
C PHE A 161 -2.66 -12.24 -0.52
N GLU A 162 -2.09 -13.36 -1.00
CA GLU A 162 -2.19 -14.66 -0.33
C GLU A 162 -1.44 -14.67 1.01
N ALA A 163 -0.25 -14.07 1.06
CA ALA A 163 0.53 -13.93 2.30
C ALA A 163 -0.22 -13.12 3.36
N ALA A 164 -0.81 -11.98 2.96
CA ALA A 164 -1.56 -11.11 3.87
C ALA A 164 -2.89 -11.74 4.36
N LYS A 165 -3.48 -12.65 3.59
CA LYS A 165 -4.67 -13.41 4.04
C LYS A 165 -4.35 -14.54 5.01
N ALA A 166 -3.12 -15.01 5.01
CA ALA A 166 -2.68 -16.11 5.86
C ALA A 166 -2.11 -15.62 7.21
N ALA A 167 -1.82 -14.32 7.32
CA ALA A 167 -1.31 -13.68 8.52
C ALA A 167 -2.47 -13.33 9.47
#